data_be190e93ebf164e48eb5e3dd10ee05b1
#
_entry.id   be190e93ebf164e48eb5e3dd10ee05b1
#
_cell.length_a   1.000
_cell.length_b   1.000
_cell.length_c   1.000
_cell.angle_alpha   90.00
_cell.angle_beta   90.00
_cell.angle_gamma   90.00
#
_symmetry.space_group_name_H-M   'P 1'
#
loop_
_entity.id
_entity.type
_entity.pdbx_description
1 polymer ?
#
loop_
_entity_poly.entity_id
_entity_poly.type
_entity_poly.pdbx_seq_one_letter_code
_entity_poly.pdbx_strand_id
1 'polypeptide(L)'
;MVFILWRCYTRPRLEVYRFGYHYYLSQLIALLVLAPLAIVGIRGSVTAGTRPITISNANQFVNRPVESSVVLNTPFSMIRSIGKKAFVTPDYMTPEQMEATYSPVHLHPVTDGGHKGKNVVILIVESMGKEYIGYFNRSLDGGRYKGYMPFIDSLLTQSLTYKYSYANGRISMDAMPSILSGLPMMVEPFFLTPASLNDVDGISSMLGREGYSTAFFHGAHNISMGFSAYAHSIGYERYYGLDEYCKSPKYGGMDDFDGKWAIWDEPFLQFTLDNIHDMKQPFLATVFTASSHHPYSLPEQYRDSLTDEGGQPIHKCVRYTDLSLRRFFERASREPWYRNTIFVLVADHTNQTSHDIYKTDLGLYSIPIIFFTPDGQLEARTDEVTVAQQTDITPTLLHLLGYDKPYLAFGDDLLDEGRDRGGYWAFSYNAGIYQLVKGDLMLQFDGTKTTAVYRFKTDPLLKNNLVGRLPEQQPMEQFIKALIQQYMSRMNENRLLFNS
;
A
#
# COMPACT_ATOMS: atom_id res chain seq x y z
N MET A 1 -38.72 -16.76 11.53
CA MET A 1 -37.92 -17.54 10.57
C MET A 1 -37.90 -19.04 10.88
N VAL A 2 -37.52 -19.50 12.07
CA VAL A 2 -37.51 -20.94 12.47
C VAL A 2 -38.89 -21.60 12.27
N PHE A 3 -39.98 -20.96 12.66
CA PHE A 3 -41.33 -21.48 12.49
C PHE A 3 -41.78 -21.67 11.04
N ILE A 4 -41.35 -20.76 10.15
CA ILE A 4 -41.61 -20.85 8.69
C ILE A 4 -40.81 -22.00 8.09
N LEU A 5 -39.52 -22.14 8.45
CA LEU A 5 -38.67 -23.25 8.02
C LEU A 5 -39.20 -24.59 8.52
N TRP A 6 -39.63 -24.67 9.81
CA TRP A 6 -40.23 -25.87 10.37
C TRP A 6 -41.53 -26.26 9.62
N ARG A 7 -42.39 -25.29 9.27
CA ARG A 7 -43.63 -25.54 8.53
C ARG A 7 -43.38 -25.95 7.07
N CYS A 8 -42.30 -25.48 6.46
CA CYS A 8 -41.85 -25.90 5.12
C CYS A 8 -41.24 -27.32 5.16
N TYR A 9 -40.55 -27.68 6.26
CA TYR A 9 -39.87 -28.98 6.40
C TYR A 9 -40.78 -30.12 6.79
N THR A 10 -41.88 -29.88 7.53
CA THR A 10 -42.74 -30.91 8.07
C THR A 10 -43.83 -31.45 7.11
N ARG A 11 -43.82 -31.06 5.84
CA ARG A 11 -44.77 -31.59 4.82
C ARG A 11 -44.14 -31.83 3.43
N PRO A 12 -43.16 -32.71 3.28
CA PRO A 12 -42.89 -33.25 1.95
C PRO A 12 -43.83 -34.42 1.70
N ARG A 13 -44.99 -34.19 1.09
CA ARG A 13 -45.61 -35.24 0.30
C ARG A 13 -44.76 -35.35 -0.95
N LEU A 14 -43.91 -36.36 -1.02
CA LEU A 14 -43.25 -36.79 -2.25
C LEU A 14 -44.28 -37.38 -3.23
N GLU A 15 -45.11 -36.55 -3.79
CA GLU A 15 -45.83 -36.91 -4.98
C GLU A 15 -44.84 -36.82 -6.14
N VAL A 16 -44.60 -37.89 -6.85
CA VAL A 16 -43.80 -37.90 -8.07
C VAL A 16 -44.54 -37.15 -9.16
N TYR A 17 -44.44 -35.83 -9.16
CA TYR A 17 -44.97 -35.02 -10.23
C TYR A 17 -44.09 -35.16 -11.47
N ARG A 18 -44.67 -35.56 -12.58
CA ARG A 18 -44.07 -35.33 -13.90
C ARG A 18 -44.23 -33.82 -14.19
N PHE A 19 -43.17 -33.08 -13.93
CA PHE A 19 -43.18 -31.65 -14.20
C PHE A 19 -43.25 -31.41 -15.72
N GLY A 20 -44.21 -30.63 -16.16
CA GLY A 20 -44.34 -30.23 -17.57
C GLY A 20 -43.23 -29.18 -17.94
N TYR A 21 -43.08 -28.98 -19.22
CA TYR A 21 -42.15 -27.97 -19.79
C TYR A 21 -42.23 -26.59 -19.11
N HIS A 22 -43.44 -26.11 -18.80
CA HIS A 22 -43.65 -24.83 -18.12
C HIS A 22 -43.02 -24.77 -16.73
N TYR A 23 -42.92 -25.86 -16.00
CA TYR A 23 -42.23 -25.90 -14.71
C TYR A 23 -40.75 -25.62 -14.90
N TYR A 24 -40.09 -26.35 -15.80
CA TYR A 24 -38.64 -26.17 -16.04
C TYR A 24 -38.33 -24.78 -16.57
N LEU A 25 -39.17 -24.23 -17.42
CA LEU A 25 -39.04 -22.86 -17.94
C LEU A 25 -39.18 -21.82 -16.81
N SER A 26 -40.17 -21.98 -15.93
CA SER A 26 -40.34 -21.06 -14.79
C SER A 26 -39.20 -21.14 -13.78
N GLN A 27 -38.64 -22.33 -13.52
CA GLN A 27 -37.47 -22.50 -12.67
C GLN A 27 -36.22 -21.86 -13.30
N LEU A 28 -36.04 -22.02 -14.61
CA LEU A 28 -34.92 -21.37 -15.32
C LEU A 28 -35.04 -19.85 -15.25
N ILE A 29 -36.22 -19.29 -15.50
CA ILE A 29 -36.48 -17.85 -15.40
C ILE A 29 -36.23 -17.38 -13.94
N ALA A 30 -36.74 -18.12 -12.94
CA ALA A 30 -36.53 -17.80 -11.54
C ALA A 30 -35.00 -17.79 -11.19
N LEU A 31 -34.26 -18.78 -11.67
CA LEU A 31 -32.80 -18.83 -11.49
C LEU A 31 -32.07 -17.64 -12.13
N LEU A 32 -32.45 -17.30 -13.38
CA LEU A 32 -31.88 -16.17 -14.12
C LEU A 32 -32.15 -14.80 -13.47
N VAL A 33 -33.25 -14.68 -12.70
CA VAL A 33 -33.60 -13.47 -11.96
C VAL A 33 -32.98 -13.48 -10.55
N LEU A 34 -33.16 -14.58 -9.81
CA LEU A 34 -32.76 -14.64 -8.39
C LEU A 34 -31.24 -14.72 -8.20
N ALA A 35 -30.53 -15.39 -9.11
CA ALA A 35 -29.06 -15.48 -8.98
C ALA A 35 -28.37 -14.11 -9.12
N PRO A 36 -28.67 -13.28 -10.14
CA PRO A 36 -28.14 -11.91 -10.19
C PRO A 36 -28.55 -11.06 -9.00
N LEU A 37 -29.80 -11.14 -8.55
CA LEU A 37 -30.26 -10.41 -7.37
C LEU A 37 -29.52 -10.83 -6.10
N ALA A 38 -29.28 -12.13 -5.92
CA ALA A 38 -28.49 -12.63 -4.81
C ALA A 38 -27.02 -12.14 -4.88
N ILE A 39 -26.43 -12.15 -6.08
CA ILE A 39 -25.06 -11.62 -6.29
C ILE A 39 -25.01 -10.14 -5.94
N VAL A 40 -25.97 -9.33 -6.38
CA VAL A 40 -26.05 -7.90 -6.05
C VAL A 40 -26.21 -7.70 -4.54
N GLY A 41 -27.07 -8.50 -3.89
CA GLY A 41 -27.28 -8.44 -2.43
C GLY A 41 -26.02 -8.80 -1.64
N ILE A 42 -25.29 -9.85 -2.05
CA ILE A 42 -24.02 -10.27 -1.42
C ILE A 42 -22.93 -9.23 -1.64
N ARG A 43 -22.90 -8.64 -2.83
CA ARG A 43 -21.88 -7.64 -3.20
C ARG A 43 -22.15 -6.27 -2.57
N GLY A 44 -23.41 -5.97 -2.26
CA GLY A 44 -23.82 -4.67 -1.70
C GLY A 44 -23.90 -3.53 -2.70
N SER A 45 -23.62 -3.76 -3.99
CA SER A 45 -23.66 -2.74 -5.05
C SER A 45 -23.66 -3.37 -6.45
N VAL A 46 -24.18 -2.62 -7.41
CA VAL A 46 -24.12 -2.94 -8.86
C VAL A 46 -22.88 -2.33 -9.54
N THR A 47 -22.18 -1.41 -8.88
CA THR A 47 -21.03 -0.71 -9.46
C THR A 47 -19.78 -1.58 -9.52
N ALA A 48 -18.94 -1.39 -10.53
CA ALA A 48 -17.70 -2.15 -10.70
C ALA A 48 -16.65 -1.84 -9.62
N GLY A 49 -16.65 -0.62 -9.06
CA GLY A 49 -15.69 -0.15 -8.04
C GLY A 49 -15.92 -0.73 -6.64
N THR A 50 -17.12 -1.23 -6.34
CA THR A 50 -17.40 -1.83 -5.03
C THR A 50 -16.80 -3.23 -4.95
N ARG A 51 -15.80 -3.42 -4.10
CA ARG A 51 -15.23 -4.74 -3.80
C ARG A 51 -16.10 -5.46 -2.76
N PRO A 52 -16.23 -6.80 -2.84
CA PRO A 52 -16.91 -7.56 -1.80
C PRO A 52 -16.23 -7.34 -0.44
N ILE A 53 -17.03 -7.21 0.61
CA ILE A 53 -16.53 -7.07 1.98
C ILE A 53 -15.65 -8.26 2.37
N THR A 54 -14.64 -7.97 3.17
CA THR A 54 -13.69 -8.95 3.73
C THR A 54 -13.85 -9.03 5.24
N ILE A 55 -13.15 -9.95 5.88
CA ILE A 55 -13.14 -10.08 7.35
C ILE A 55 -12.59 -8.78 7.97
N SER A 56 -11.56 -8.20 7.37
CA SER A 56 -10.93 -6.96 7.84
C SER A 56 -11.87 -5.75 7.88
N ASN A 57 -12.95 -5.72 7.09
CA ASN A 57 -13.91 -4.63 7.14
C ASN A 57 -14.62 -4.49 8.50
N ALA A 58 -14.63 -5.54 9.32
CA ALA A 58 -15.20 -5.48 10.66
C ALA A 58 -14.40 -4.55 11.60
N ASN A 59 -13.10 -4.36 11.34
CA ASN A 59 -12.23 -3.53 12.17
C ASN A 59 -12.68 -2.06 12.27
N GLN A 60 -13.44 -1.56 11.29
CA GLN A 60 -14.00 -0.19 11.36
C GLN A 60 -15.09 0.03 12.42
N PHE A 61 -15.62 -1.05 13.00
CA PHE A 61 -16.74 -1.03 13.96
C PHE A 61 -16.32 -1.41 15.39
N VAL A 62 -15.03 -1.62 15.63
CA VAL A 62 -14.49 -2.08 16.91
C VAL A 62 -13.24 -1.29 17.28
N ASN A 63 -12.92 -1.21 18.58
CA ASN A 63 -11.73 -0.52 19.05
C ASN A 63 -10.46 -1.38 18.94
N ARG A 64 -10.60 -2.70 19.03
CA ARG A 64 -9.49 -3.65 18.87
C ARG A 64 -9.85 -4.71 17.84
N PRO A 65 -8.92 -5.06 16.94
CA PRO A 65 -9.19 -6.05 15.88
C PRO A 65 -9.76 -7.38 16.37
N VAL A 66 -9.34 -7.87 17.53
CA VAL A 66 -9.86 -9.11 18.13
C VAL A 66 -11.37 -9.06 18.40
N GLU A 67 -11.94 -7.89 18.65
CA GLU A 67 -13.36 -7.67 18.88
C GLU A 67 -14.20 -7.82 17.59
N SER A 68 -13.56 -7.83 16.42
CA SER A 68 -14.22 -8.02 15.13
C SER A 68 -14.98 -9.35 15.04
N SER A 69 -14.61 -10.34 15.85
CA SER A 69 -15.35 -11.61 15.98
C SER A 69 -16.79 -11.43 16.46
N VAL A 70 -17.11 -10.36 17.18
CA VAL A 70 -18.46 -10.00 17.63
C VAL A 70 -19.29 -9.42 16.48
N VAL A 71 -18.65 -8.65 15.60
CA VAL A 71 -19.30 -8.04 14.43
C VAL A 71 -19.54 -9.07 13.31
N LEU A 72 -18.59 -9.99 13.14
CA LEU A 72 -18.63 -11.00 12.09
C LEU A 72 -19.62 -12.10 12.43
N ASN A 73 -20.53 -12.44 11.52
CA ASN A 73 -21.33 -13.64 11.68
C ASN A 73 -20.54 -14.89 11.27
N THR A 74 -20.75 -15.99 12.00
CA THR A 74 -20.03 -17.26 11.81
C THR A 74 -20.12 -17.81 10.37
N PRO A 75 -21.28 -17.88 9.70
CA PRO A 75 -21.36 -18.34 8.31
C PRO A 75 -20.51 -17.51 7.36
N PHE A 76 -20.50 -16.17 7.49
CA PHE A 76 -19.69 -15.30 6.66
C PHE A 76 -18.19 -15.57 6.91
N SER A 77 -17.76 -15.64 8.16
CA SER A 77 -16.36 -15.90 8.52
C SER A 77 -15.89 -17.25 7.98
N MET A 78 -16.71 -18.30 8.13
CA MET A 78 -16.41 -19.63 7.58
C MET A 78 -16.25 -19.59 6.06
N ILE A 79 -17.21 -19.00 5.32
CA ILE A 79 -17.14 -18.92 3.86
C ILE A 79 -15.91 -18.13 3.41
N ARG A 80 -15.58 -17.04 4.11
CA ARG A 80 -14.45 -16.18 3.77
C ARG A 80 -13.09 -16.78 4.12
N SER A 81 -13.03 -17.73 5.05
CA SER A 81 -11.80 -18.44 5.44
C SER A 81 -11.56 -19.72 4.66
N ILE A 82 -12.58 -20.29 4.01
CA ILE A 82 -12.42 -21.50 3.18
C ILE A 82 -11.46 -21.21 2.02
N GLY A 83 -10.43 -22.04 1.90
CA GLY A 83 -9.44 -21.94 0.82
C GLY A 83 -8.45 -20.79 0.95
N LYS A 84 -8.52 -19.99 2.02
CA LYS A 84 -7.47 -19.01 2.31
C LYS A 84 -6.25 -19.73 2.88
N LYS A 85 -5.08 -19.45 2.29
CA LYS A 85 -3.82 -19.95 2.83
C LYS A 85 -3.54 -19.22 4.14
N ALA A 86 -3.49 -19.95 5.23
CA ALA A 86 -2.85 -19.46 6.44
C ALA A 86 -1.34 -19.33 6.17
N PHE A 87 -0.68 -18.37 6.80
CA PHE A 87 0.76 -18.33 6.78
C PHE A 87 1.29 -19.64 7.41
N VAL A 88 2.13 -20.35 6.66
CA VAL A 88 2.78 -21.56 7.16
C VAL A 88 4.19 -21.16 7.57
N THR A 89 4.44 -21.09 8.87
CA THR A 89 5.77 -20.77 9.40
C THR A 89 6.76 -21.88 9.00
N PRO A 90 7.77 -21.58 8.18
CA PRO A 90 8.79 -22.55 7.87
C PRO A 90 9.74 -22.73 9.05
N ASP A 91 10.37 -23.88 9.14
CA ASP A 91 11.38 -24.21 10.15
C ASP A 91 12.79 -24.19 9.49
N TYR A 92 13.28 -22.99 9.20
CA TYR A 92 14.60 -22.82 8.57
C TYR A 92 15.73 -22.79 9.59
N MET A 93 15.46 -22.27 10.80
CA MET A 93 16.46 -22.07 11.84
C MET A 93 15.80 -21.96 13.21
N THR A 94 16.61 -22.11 14.29
CA THR A 94 16.12 -21.94 15.65
C THR A 94 15.68 -20.51 15.91
N PRO A 95 14.79 -20.25 16.91
CA PRO A 95 14.39 -18.89 17.28
C PRO A 95 15.57 -17.97 17.58
N GLU A 96 16.60 -18.47 18.25
CA GLU A 96 17.78 -17.70 18.61
C GLU A 96 18.61 -17.30 17.36
N GLN A 97 18.76 -18.24 16.42
CA GLN A 97 19.45 -17.98 15.14
C GLN A 97 18.65 -16.99 14.28
N MET A 98 17.33 -17.13 14.28
CA MET A 98 16.41 -16.26 13.55
C MET A 98 16.53 -14.81 14.06
N GLU A 99 16.42 -14.61 15.37
CA GLU A 99 16.51 -13.28 15.99
C GLU A 99 17.91 -12.65 15.81
N ALA A 100 18.98 -13.45 15.91
CA ALA A 100 20.35 -12.99 15.67
C ALA A 100 20.63 -12.64 14.19
N THR A 101 19.91 -13.24 13.25
CA THR A 101 20.08 -12.99 11.81
C THR A 101 19.27 -11.78 11.36
N TYR A 102 18.01 -11.66 11.82
CA TYR A 102 17.12 -10.55 11.52
C TYR A 102 16.04 -10.40 12.61
N SER A 103 15.89 -9.19 13.11
CA SER A 103 14.79 -8.81 14.01
C SER A 103 14.07 -7.58 13.47
N PRO A 104 12.73 -7.59 13.40
CA PRO A 104 11.93 -6.41 13.04
C PRO A 104 11.71 -5.47 14.24
N VAL A 105 12.30 -5.76 15.41
CA VAL A 105 12.11 -4.99 16.63
C VAL A 105 13.20 -3.94 16.76
N HIS A 106 12.81 -2.68 16.78
CA HIS A 106 13.67 -1.52 16.99
C HIS A 106 13.67 -1.17 18.47
N LEU A 107 14.66 -1.70 19.22
CA LEU A 107 14.80 -1.50 20.68
C LEU A 107 15.39 -0.14 21.04
N HIS A 108 16.29 0.35 20.21
CA HIS A 108 17.04 1.59 20.44
C HIS A 108 16.93 2.48 19.21
N PRO A 109 15.74 3.08 18.98
CA PRO A 109 15.56 3.97 17.85
C PRO A 109 16.48 5.20 17.99
N VAL A 110 16.93 5.71 16.86
CA VAL A 110 17.68 6.97 16.83
C VAL A 110 16.72 8.11 17.17
N THR A 111 17.11 8.94 18.15
CA THR A 111 16.20 9.90 18.79
C THR A 111 16.46 11.37 18.43
N ASP A 112 17.50 11.66 17.68
CA ASP A 112 17.85 13.05 17.31
C ASP A 112 17.81 13.26 15.79
N GLY A 113 16.59 13.19 15.24
CA GLY A 113 16.34 13.47 13.82
C GLY A 113 16.22 14.96 13.48
N GLY A 114 16.31 15.85 14.45
CA GLY A 114 16.28 17.32 14.25
C GLY A 114 14.93 17.91 13.81
N HIS A 115 13.88 17.09 13.70
CA HIS A 115 12.57 17.50 13.16
C HIS A 115 11.42 17.29 14.13
N LYS A 116 11.69 17.20 15.42
CA LYS A 116 10.68 16.98 16.48
C LYS A 116 9.57 18.05 16.45
N GLY A 117 8.32 17.59 16.49
CA GLY A 117 7.14 18.47 16.49
C GLY A 117 6.75 19.01 15.12
N LYS A 118 7.41 18.60 14.04
CA LYS A 118 6.92 18.89 12.67
C LYS A 118 5.67 18.09 12.35
N ASN A 119 4.82 18.67 11.51
CA ASN A 119 3.73 17.96 10.89
C ASN A 119 4.27 16.95 9.85
N VAL A 120 3.45 15.95 9.54
CA VAL A 120 3.75 14.98 8.49
C VAL A 120 2.59 14.90 7.49
N VAL A 121 2.91 14.96 6.20
CA VAL A 121 1.98 14.66 5.11
C VAL A 121 2.55 13.53 4.27
N ILE A 122 1.87 12.38 4.24
CA ILE A 122 2.23 11.23 3.41
C ILE A 122 1.30 11.21 2.19
N LEU A 123 1.84 11.36 1.00
CA LEU A 123 1.14 11.26 -0.27
C LEU A 123 1.46 9.91 -0.91
N ILE A 124 0.55 8.95 -0.79
CA ILE A 124 0.62 7.66 -1.47
C ILE A 124 0.00 7.86 -2.86
N VAL A 125 0.82 7.82 -3.89
CA VAL A 125 0.42 8.16 -5.26
C VAL A 125 0.17 6.89 -6.06
N GLU A 126 -1.08 6.69 -6.46
CA GLU A 126 -1.53 5.53 -7.23
C GLU A 126 -0.69 5.31 -8.48
N SER A 127 -0.08 4.12 -8.59
CA SER A 127 0.62 3.65 -9.79
C SER A 127 1.79 4.51 -10.25
N MET A 128 2.40 5.34 -9.39
CA MET A 128 3.51 6.24 -9.75
C MET A 128 4.83 5.46 -9.91
N GLY A 129 4.95 4.63 -10.95
CA GLY A 129 6.18 3.93 -11.26
C GLY A 129 7.34 4.89 -11.57
N LYS A 130 8.55 4.52 -11.17
CA LYS A 130 9.76 5.33 -11.39
C LYS A 130 10.02 5.61 -12.88
N GLU A 131 9.57 4.73 -13.77
CA GLU A 131 9.66 4.93 -15.21
C GLU A 131 9.03 6.25 -15.67
N TYR A 132 7.94 6.69 -15.04
CA TYR A 132 7.21 7.90 -15.46
C TYR A 132 7.92 9.21 -15.09
N ILE A 133 8.99 9.15 -14.31
CA ILE A 133 9.72 10.31 -13.76
C ILE A 133 11.01 10.51 -14.53
N GLY A 134 11.13 11.63 -15.27
CA GLY A 134 12.28 11.95 -16.12
C GLY A 134 13.57 12.07 -15.32
N TYR A 135 13.49 12.57 -14.09
CA TYR A 135 14.63 12.76 -13.19
C TYR A 135 15.48 11.50 -13.02
N PHE A 136 14.86 10.33 -12.88
CA PHE A 136 15.56 9.05 -12.73
C PHE A 136 16.01 8.43 -14.06
N ASN A 137 15.50 8.93 -15.18
CA ASN A 137 15.56 8.27 -16.48
C ASN A 137 16.25 9.07 -17.58
N ARG A 138 17.13 9.97 -17.18
CA ARG A 138 17.83 10.90 -18.12
C ARG A 138 18.62 10.21 -19.22
N SER A 139 19.01 8.95 -19.03
CA SER A 139 19.76 8.16 -20.03
C SER A 139 18.88 7.39 -21.02
N LEU A 140 17.57 7.26 -20.76
CA LEU A 140 16.66 6.55 -21.64
C LEU A 140 16.48 7.30 -22.97
N ASP A 141 16.14 6.57 -24.03
CA ASP A 141 15.92 7.04 -25.39
C ASP A 141 17.09 7.90 -25.92
N GLY A 142 18.31 7.53 -25.55
CA GLY A 142 19.51 8.26 -25.93
C GLY A 142 19.60 9.65 -25.30
N GLY A 143 19.06 9.81 -24.11
CA GLY A 143 19.07 11.09 -23.36
C GLY A 143 17.90 12.02 -23.69
N ARG A 144 16.91 11.56 -24.46
CA ARG A 144 15.75 12.36 -24.86
C ARG A 144 14.51 12.14 -24.00
N TYR A 145 14.51 11.10 -23.18
CA TYR A 145 13.36 10.78 -22.33
C TYR A 145 13.12 11.86 -21.26
N LYS A 146 11.89 12.37 -21.19
CA LYS A 146 11.51 13.44 -20.27
C LYS A 146 10.54 12.97 -19.16
N GLY A 147 10.01 11.75 -19.28
CA GLY A 147 8.95 11.26 -18.40
C GLY A 147 7.62 12.02 -18.58
N TYR A 148 6.74 11.84 -17.60
CA TYR A 148 5.37 12.36 -17.64
C TYR A 148 5.02 13.20 -16.40
N MET A 149 5.98 13.39 -15.47
CA MET A 149 5.75 14.04 -14.18
C MET A 149 6.72 15.23 -13.96
N PRO A 150 6.59 16.33 -14.72
CA PRO A 150 7.51 17.46 -14.66
C PRO A 150 7.49 18.19 -13.31
N PHE A 151 6.37 18.20 -12.57
CA PHE A 151 6.32 18.75 -11.23
C PHE A 151 7.16 17.90 -10.26
N ILE A 152 6.99 16.57 -10.29
CA ILE A 152 7.80 15.65 -9.48
C ILE A 152 9.28 15.75 -9.83
N ASP A 153 9.64 15.89 -11.12
CA ASP A 153 11.02 16.14 -11.54
C ASP A 153 11.61 17.39 -10.88
N SER A 154 10.83 18.47 -10.81
CA SER A 154 11.24 19.70 -10.13
C SER A 154 11.34 19.52 -8.61
N LEU A 155 10.39 18.84 -7.98
CA LEU A 155 10.37 18.59 -6.54
C LEU A 155 11.58 17.75 -6.10
N LEU A 156 11.98 16.76 -6.91
CA LEU A 156 13.13 15.90 -6.65
C LEU A 156 14.45 16.66 -6.55
N THR A 157 14.57 17.82 -7.21
CA THR A 157 15.78 18.66 -7.10
C THR A 157 15.94 19.30 -5.70
N GLN A 158 14.90 19.27 -4.88
CA GLN A 158 14.85 19.86 -3.54
C GLN A 158 14.54 18.83 -2.46
N SER A 159 14.66 17.53 -2.78
CA SER A 159 14.22 16.42 -1.92
C SER A 159 15.34 15.41 -1.67
N LEU A 160 15.23 14.67 -0.59
CA LEU A 160 15.96 13.43 -0.39
C LEU A 160 15.23 12.30 -1.11
N THR A 161 15.92 11.57 -1.97
CA THR A 161 15.39 10.41 -2.69
C THR A 161 16.44 9.32 -2.90
N TYR A 162 16.02 8.16 -3.37
CA TYR A 162 16.88 6.98 -3.52
C TYR A 162 16.83 6.44 -4.95
N LYS A 163 17.99 6.26 -5.55
CA LYS A 163 18.11 5.69 -6.90
C LYS A 163 17.54 4.27 -6.98
N TYR A 164 17.74 3.49 -5.92
CA TYR A 164 17.30 2.11 -5.83
C TYR A 164 16.21 1.98 -4.77
N SER A 165 14.97 2.30 -5.13
CA SER A 165 13.82 2.22 -4.22
C SER A 165 12.69 1.38 -4.83
N TYR A 166 12.06 0.54 -3.99
CA TYR A 166 11.17 -0.52 -4.41
C TYR A 166 9.89 -0.59 -3.56
N ALA A 167 8.80 -1.00 -4.22
CA ALA A 167 7.57 -1.39 -3.55
C ALA A 167 7.71 -2.78 -2.91
N ASN A 168 6.96 -3.03 -1.84
CA ASN A 168 6.90 -4.34 -1.20
C ASN A 168 5.78 -5.23 -1.76
N GLY A 169 4.92 -4.69 -2.64
CA GLY A 169 3.83 -5.40 -3.28
C GLY A 169 3.49 -4.80 -4.65
N ARG A 170 2.43 -5.34 -5.29
CA ARG A 170 2.03 -4.95 -6.64
C ARG A 170 0.59 -4.49 -6.75
N ILE A 171 -0.10 -4.33 -5.64
CA ILE A 171 -1.47 -3.81 -5.56
C ILE A 171 -1.58 -2.82 -4.40
N SER A 172 -2.53 -1.90 -4.48
CA SER A 172 -2.71 -0.82 -3.51
C SER A 172 -2.93 -1.32 -2.07
N MET A 173 -3.55 -2.50 -1.89
CA MET A 173 -3.73 -3.12 -0.57
C MET A 173 -2.42 -3.55 0.10
N ASP A 174 -1.34 -3.77 -0.65
CA ASP A 174 -0.03 -4.15 -0.11
C ASP A 174 0.73 -2.93 0.42
N ALA A 175 0.48 -1.77 -0.21
CA ALA A 175 1.21 -0.54 0.08
C ALA A 175 0.87 0.05 1.45
N MET A 176 -0.40 0.01 1.88
CA MET A 176 -0.80 0.61 3.16
C MET A 176 -0.09 -0.03 4.36
N PRO A 177 -0.09 -1.37 4.55
CA PRO A 177 0.67 -1.99 5.63
C PRO A 177 2.17 -1.73 5.51
N SER A 178 2.71 -1.73 4.29
CA SER A 178 4.15 -1.52 4.05
C SER A 178 4.58 -0.10 4.45
N ILE A 179 3.84 0.91 4.02
CA ILE A 179 4.18 2.33 4.25
C ILE A 179 3.88 2.75 5.70
N LEU A 180 2.71 2.36 6.22
CA LEU A 180 2.18 2.92 7.47
C LEU A 180 2.49 2.10 8.72
N SER A 181 2.88 0.82 8.55
CA SER A 181 3.18 -0.08 9.67
C SER A 181 4.48 -0.88 9.47
N GLY A 182 5.20 -0.65 8.38
CA GLY A 182 6.43 -1.39 8.08
C GLY A 182 6.22 -2.89 7.88
N LEU A 183 5.04 -3.33 7.41
CA LEU A 183 4.70 -4.74 7.18
C LEU A 183 4.72 -5.07 5.69
N PRO A 184 5.71 -5.79 5.15
CA PRO A 184 5.76 -6.13 3.74
C PRO A 184 4.69 -7.15 3.36
N MET A 185 4.28 -7.18 2.10
CA MET A 185 3.42 -8.24 1.58
C MET A 185 4.22 -9.52 1.39
N MET A 186 3.74 -10.63 1.96
CA MET A 186 4.24 -11.98 1.72
C MET A 186 3.08 -12.93 1.45
N VAL A 187 3.17 -13.70 0.36
CA VAL A 187 2.24 -14.76 -0.05
C VAL A 187 0.85 -14.23 -0.41
N GLU A 188 0.18 -13.53 0.48
CA GLU A 188 -1.16 -12.97 0.31
C GLU A 188 -1.21 -11.55 0.90
N PRO A 189 -2.00 -10.62 0.31
CA PRO A 189 -2.22 -9.31 0.88
C PRO A 189 -2.75 -9.39 2.32
N PHE A 190 -2.17 -8.62 3.23
CA PHE A 190 -2.53 -8.62 4.66
C PHE A 190 -4.04 -8.56 4.90
N PHE A 191 -4.75 -7.66 4.21
CA PHE A 191 -6.20 -7.46 4.36
C PHE A 191 -7.05 -8.66 3.99
N LEU A 192 -6.51 -9.59 3.20
CA LEU A 192 -7.22 -10.79 2.73
C LEU A 192 -6.94 -12.01 3.60
N THR A 193 -6.07 -11.89 4.60
CA THR A 193 -5.67 -12.98 5.50
C THR A 193 -6.36 -12.86 6.86
N PRO A 194 -6.43 -13.94 7.65
CA PRO A 194 -6.86 -13.87 9.04
C PRO A 194 -6.00 -12.95 9.91
N ALA A 195 -4.72 -12.74 9.55
CA ALA A 195 -3.82 -11.83 10.25
C ALA A 195 -4.28 -10.36 10.20
N SER A 196 -5.23 -9.99 9.34
CA SER A 196 -5.86 -8.67 9.34
C SER A 196 -6.66 -8.37 10.62
N LEU A 197 -6.88 -9.37 11.46
CA LEU A 197 -7.47 -9.24 12.79
C LEU A 197 -6.42 -9.15 13.90
N ASN A 198 -5.14 -9.17 13.58
CA ASN A 198 -4.05 -8.97 14.54
C ASN A 198 -3.99 -7.50 14.98
N ASP A 199 -3.50 -7.31 16.20
CA ASP A 199 -3.15 -5.99 16.68
C ASP A 199 -1.87 -5.51 15.99
N VAL A 200 -1.92 -4.34 15.38
CA VAL A 200 -0.81 -3.75 14.60
C VAL A 200 -0.61 -2.30 15.02
N ASP A 201 0.62 -1.94 15.32
CA ASP A 201 1.01 -0.53 15.41
C ASP A 201 1.28 0.05 14.01
N GLY A 202 0.80 1.26 13.79
CA GLY A 202 1.16 2.06 12.63
C GLY A 202 1.76 3.39 13.06
N ILE A 203 2.29 4.11 12.10
CA ILE A 203 2.83 5.46 12.36
C ILE A 203 1.78 6.38 13.01
N SER A 204 0.49 6.20 12.69
CA SER A 204 -0.61 6.98 13.26
C SER A 204 -0.81 6.70 14.75
N SER A 205 -0.83 5.43 15.20
CA SER A 205 -0.93 5.11 16.62
C SER A 205 0.31 5.54 17.39
N MET A 206 1.50 5.38 16.80
CA MET A 206 2.76 5.79 17.43
C MET A 206 2.81 7.31 17.63
N LEU A 207 2.52 8.10 16.58
CA LEU A 207 2.51 9.56 16.67
C LEU A 207 1.30 10.09 17.44
N GLY A 208 0.14 9.41 17.40
CA GLY A 208 -1.01 9.73 18.24
C GLY A 208 -0.67 9.69 19.74
N ARG A 209 0.12 8.70 20.17
CA ARG A 209 0.65 8.64 21.54
C ARG A 209 1.59 9.79 21.90
N GLU A 210 2.20 10.44 20.88
CA GLU A 210 3.00 11.67 21.03
C GLU A 210 2.18 12.96 20.88
N GLY A 211 0.85 12.86 20.79
CA GLY A 211 -0.07 14.00 20.76
C GLY A 211 -0.35 14.59 19.37
N TYR A 212 0.01 13.87 18.31
CA TYR A 212 -0.38 14.23 16.94
C TYR A 212 -1.86 13.97 16.71
N SER A 213 -2.55 14.91 16.05
CA SER A 213 -3.85 14.63 15.45
C SER A 213 -3.64 13.87 14.11
N THR A 214 -4.49 12.89 13.81
CA THR A 214 -4.25 12.01 12.69
C THR A 214 -5.47 11.90 11.78
N ALA A 215 -5.25 11.98 10.45
CA ALA A 215 -6.31 11.87 9.46
C ALA A 215 -5.85 11.10 8.22
N PHE A 216 -6.72 10.23 7.69
CA PHE A 216 -6.51 9.50 6.45
C PHE A 216 -7.53 9.94 5.39
N PHE A 217 -7.06 10.17 4.17
CA PHE A 217 -7.84 10.70 3.05
C PHE A 217 -7.76 9.75 1.84
N HIS A 218 -8.90 9.29 1.34
CA HIS A 218 -8.99 8.49 0.11
C HIS A 218 -10.35 8.66 -0.56
N GLY A 219 -10.40 9.25 -1.73
CA GLY A 219 -11.62 9.68 -2.41
C GLY A 219 -12.57 8.56 -2.89
N ALA A 220 -12.28 7.29 -2.59
CA ALA A 220 -13.15 6.16 -2.90
C ALA A 220 -14.25 5.96 -1.85
N HIS A 221 -15.19 5.06 -2.14
CA HIS A 221 -16.18 4.62 -1.15
C HIS A 221 -15.50 4.16 0.14
N ASN A 222 -16.01 4.60 1.29
CA ASN A 222 -15.38 4.38 2.60
C ASN A 222 -15.13 2.89 2.93
N ILE A 223 -15.95 1.99 2.40
CA ILE A 223 -15.77 0.53 2.58
C ILE A 223 -14.84 -0.12 1.54
N SER A 224 -14.35 0.66 0.56
CA SER A 224 -13.55 0.11 -0.55
C SER A 224 -12.21 -0.42 -0.05
N MET A 225 -11.85 -1.62 -0.51
CA MET A 225 -10.56 -2.29 -0.29
C MET A 225 -10.13 -2.48 1.18
N GLY A 226 -10.99 -2.16 2.17
CA GLY A 226 -10.66 -2.26 3.59
C GLY A 226 -9.77 -1.13 4.13
N PHE A 227 -9.55 -0.06 3.37
CA PHE A 227 -8.66 1.04 3.75
C PHE A 227 -9.11 1.76 5.00
N SER A 228 -10.42 2.08 5.12
CA SER A 228 -10.94 2.74 6.32
C SER A 228 -10.81 1.84 7.55
N ALA A 229 -11.04 0.54 7.39
CA ALA A 229 -10.89 -0.43 8.48
C ALA A 229 -9.44 -0.53 8.96
N TYR A 230 -8.49 -0.57 8.03
CA TYR A 230 -7.07 -0.59 8.38
C TYR A 230 -6.60 0.73 8.99
N ALA A 231 -6.96 1.85 8.40
CA ALA A 231 -6.62 3.16 8.95
C ALA A 231 -7.14 3.31 10.40
N HIS A 232 -8.38 2.84 10.66
CA HIS A 232 -8.93 2.82 12.01
C HIS A 232 -8.13 1.89 12.95
N SER A 233 -7.81 0.66 12.51
CA SER A 233 -7.10 -0.33 13.34
C SER A 233 -5.69 0.10 13.73
N ILE A 234 -5.01 0.90 12.91
CA ILE A 234 -3.68 1.46 13.21
C ILE A 234 -3.73 2.85 13.85
N GLY A 235 -4.91 3.35 14.24
CA GLY A 235 -5.07 4.52 15.11
C GLY A 235 -5.25 5.87 14.44
N TYR A 236 -5.69 5.94 13.17
CA TYR A 236 -6.14 7.22 12.61
C TYR A 236 -7.44 7.67 13.29
N GLU A 237 -7.46 8.90 13.78
CA GLU A 237 -8.62 9.49 14.45
C GLU A 237 -9.77 9.78 13.47
N ARG A 238 -9.44 10.14 12.23
CA ARG A 238 -10.40 10.54 11.20
C ARG A 238 -10.08 9.84 9.88
N TYR A 239 -11.15 9.46 9.18
CA TYR A 239 -11.10 8.99 7.80
C TYR A 239 -12.01 9.85 6.94
N TYR A 240 -11.48 10.35 5.82
CA TYR A 240 -12.20 11.17 4.85
C TYR A 240 -12.24 10.46 3.52
N GLY A 241 -13.42 9.92 3.17
CA GLY A 241 -13.67 9.24 1.92
C GLY A 241 -14.67 9.97 1.03
N LEU A 242 -15.30 9.23 0.13
CA LEU A 242 -16.35 9.72 -0.75
C LEU A 242 -17.52 10.33 0.04
N ASP A 243 -17.90 9.68 1.15
CA ASP A 243 -19.06 10.11 1.95
C ASP A 243 -18.82 11.49 2.58
N GLU A 244 -17.62 11.75 3.09
CA GLU A 244 -17.23 13.04 3.68
C GLU A 244 -17.07 14.11 2.60
N TYR A 245 -16.51 13.75 1.45
CA TYR A 245 -16.39 14.64 0.30
C TYR A 245 -17.77 15.11 -0.19
N CYS A 246 -18.71 14.20 -0.39
CA CYS A 246 -20.07 14.52 -0.86
C CYS A 246 -20.90 15.32 0.13
N LYS A 247 -20.57 15.29 1.43
CA LYS A 247 -21.21 16.15 2.44
C LYS A 247 -20.73 17.60 2.42
N SER A 248 -19.57 17.86 1.80
CA SER A 248 -19.02 19.22 1.73
C SER A 248 -19.76 20.05 0.68
N PRO A 249 -20.35 21.19 1.03
CA PRO A 249 -21.06 22.05 0.08
C PRO A 249 -20.11 22.81 -0.87
N LYS A 250 -18.81 22.77 -0.63
CA LYS A 250 -17.79 23.50 -1.38
C LYS A 250 -17.38 22.80 -2.68
N TYR A 251 -17.61 21.50 -2.77
CA TYR A 251 -17.14 20.64 -3.86
C TYR A 251 -18.29 20.06 -4.66
N GLY A 252 -18.03 19.53 -5.86
CA GLY A 252 -19.04 19.01 -6.79
C GLY A 252 -19.71 17.71 -6.36
N GLY A 253 -19.29 17.11 -5.24
CA GLY A 253 -19.86 15.84 -4.77
C GLY A 253 -19.67 14.72 -5.81
N MET A 254 -20.76 14.08 -6.24
CA MET A 254 -20.72 13.01 -7.23
C MET A 254 -20.37 13.48 -8.65
N ASP A 255 -20.44 14.77 -8.96
CA ASP A 255 -20.01 15.30 -10.27
C ASP A 255 -18.46 15.25 -10.40
N ASP A 256 -17.75 15.23 -9.29
CA ASP A 256 -16.30 15.06 -9.24
C ASP A 256 -15.87 13.57 -9.19
N PHE A 257 -16.80 12.62 -9.18
CA PHE A 257 -16.52 11.20 -9.15
C PHE A 257 -16.20 10.66 -10.55
N ASP A 258 -15.17 9.83 -10.68
CA ASP A 258 -14.69 9.29 -11.96
C ASP A 258 -15.63 8.26 -12.62
N GLY A 259 -16.74 7.96 -11.95
CA GLY A 259 -17.73 6.98 -12.38
C GLY A 259 -17.39 5.53 -12.05
N LYS A 260 -16.23 5.26 -11.44
CA LYS A 260 -15.76 3.90 -11.12
C LYS A 260 -15.15 3.72 -9.74
N TRP A 261 -14.15 4.52 -9.39
CA TRP A 261 -13.29 4.27 -8.26
C TRP A 261 -13.39 5.34 -7.18
N ALA A 262 -13.16 6.61 -7.54
CA ALA A 262 -12.96 7.67 -6.57
C ALA A 262 -13.30 9.06 -7.14
N ILE A 263 -13.31 10.04 -6.28
CA ILE A 263 -13.24 11.45 -6.65
C ILE A 263 -11.91 11.70 -7.37
N TRP A 264 -11.93 12.52 -8.42
CA TRP A 264 -10.73 12.93 -9.15
C TRP A 264 -9.69 13.55 -8.22
N ASP A 265 -8.39 13.24 -8.45
CA ASP A 265 -7.30 13.67 -7.56
C ASP A 265 -7.28 15.19 -7.33
N GLU A 266 -7.50 16.00 -8.36
CA GLU A 266 -7.41 17.46 -8.21
C GLU A 266 -8.42 18.01 -7.19
N PRO A 267 -9.73 17.84 -7.34
CA PRO A 267 -10.69 18.34 -6.35
C PRO A 267 -10.53 17.64 -4.99
N PHE A 268 -10.16 16.35 -4.97
CA PHE A 268 -9.97 15.65 -3.70
C PHE A 268 -8.75 16.15 -2.91
N LEU A 269 -7.65 16.46 -3.57
CA LEU A 269 -6.47 17.06 -2.95
C LEU A 269 -6.77 18.47 -2.42
N GLN A 270 -7.64 19.25 -3.08
CA GLN A 270 -8.09 20.55 -2.57
C GLN A 270 -8.97 20.40 -1.33
N PHE A 271 -9.88 19.42 -1.31
CA PHE A 271 -10.67 19.05 -0.13
C PHE A 271 -9.79 18.59 1.03
N THR A 272 -8.76 17.82 0.73
CA THR A 272 -7.78 17.39 1.74
C THR A 272 -7.10 18.59 2.40
N LEU A 273 -6.66 19.59 1.63
CA LEU A 273 -6.05 20.81 2.18
C LEU A 273 -6.98 21.60 3.10
N ASP A 274 -8.27 21.71 2.75
CA ASP A 274 -9.23 22.38 3.63
C ASP A 274 -9.34 21.66 4.99
N ASN A 275 -9.35 20.34 4.99
CA ASN A 275 -9.44 19.56 6.22
C ASN A 275 -8.12 19.55 7.02
N ILE A 276 -6.97 19.58 6.36
CA ILE A 276 -5.66 19.72 7.02
C ILE A 276 -5.54 21.11 7.68
N HIS A 277 -6.06 22.16 7.04
CA HIS A 277 -6.09 23.51 7.62
C HIS A 277 -6.70 23.54 9.02
N ASP A 278 -7.73 22.74 9.25
CA ASP A 278 -8.47 22.67 10.53
C ASP A 278 -7.87 21.67 11.53
N MET A 279 -6.77 20.94 11.16
CA MET A 279 -6.14 19.99 12.07
C MET A 279 -5.30 20.69 13.14
N LYS A 280 -5.36 20.15 14.36
CA LYS A 280 -4.46 20.58 15.44
C LYS A 280 -3.04 20.11 15.13
N GLN A 281 -2.07 21.03 15.20
CA GLN A 281 -0.64 20.71 15.09
C GLN A 281 -0.06 20.21 16.44
N PRO A 282 0.94 19.29 16.41
CA PRO A 282 1.40 18.62 15.21
C PRO A 282 0.38 17.61 14.68
N PHE A 283 0.39 17.37 13.36
CA PHE A 283 -0.51 16.43 12.73
C PHE A 283 0.21 15.44 11.81
N LEU A 284 -0.45 14.29 11.60
CA LEU A 284 -0.17 13.33 10.53
C LEU A 284 -1.39 13.28 9.60
N ALA A 285 -1.20 13.67 8.35
CA ALA A 285 -2.20 13.51 7.29
C ALA A 285 -1.67 12.55 6.23
N THR A 286 -2.39 11.47 5.95
CA THR A 286 -2.06 10.54 4.88
C THR A 286 -3.11 10.61 3.78
N VAL A 287 -2.66 10.76 2.55
CA VAL A 287 -3.54 10.89 1.36
C VAL A 287 -3.20 9.78 0.39
N PHE A 288 -4.21 9.08 -0.11
CA PHE A 288 -4.06 8.08 -1.15
C PHE A 288 -4.82 8.53 -2.40
N THR A 289 -4.10 8.80 -3.49
CA THR A 289 -4.68 9.22 -4.78
C THR A 289 -5.29 8.03 -5.54
N ALA A 290 -6.05 8.27 -6.60
CA ALA A 290 -6.73 7.20 -7.33
C ALA A 290 -6.83 7.40 -8.84
N SER A 291 -6.55 8.60 -9.38
CA SER A 291 -6.88 8.93 -10.78
C SER A 291 -6.02 8.21 -11.83
N SER A 292 -4.87 7.65 -11.42
CA SER A 292 -4.02 6.83 -12.32
C SER A 292 -4.46 5.37 -12.42
N HIS A 293 -5.59 4.99 -11.78
CA HIS A 293 -6.13 3.63 -11.84
C HIS A 293 -6.81 3.35 -13.19
N HIS A 294 -6.81 2.06 -13.63
CA HIS A 294 -7.58 1.69 -14.82
C HIS A 294 -9.09 2.03 -14.65
N PRO A 295 -9.82 2.41 -15.67
CA PRO A 295 -9.56 2.32 -17.11
C PRO A 295 -8.81 3.51 -17.71
N TYR A 296 -8.07 4.28 -16.91
CA TYR A 296 -7.26 5.39 -17.38
C TYR A 296 -8.09 6.52 -18.04
N SER A 297 -9.12 6.93 -17.34
CA SER A 297 -9.98 8.05 -17.73
C SER A 297 -9.45 9.38 -17.19
N LEU A 298 -9.90 10.48 -17.78
CA LEU A 298 -9.59 11.84 -17.36
C LEU A 298 -10.90 12.60 -17.14
N PRO A 299 -10.91 13.63 -16.26
CA PRO A 299 -11.97 14.62 -16.23
C PRO A 299 -12.13 15.25 -17.62
N GLU A 300 -13.37 15.55 -18.02
CA GLU A 300 -13.69 16.01 -19.37
C GLU A 300 -12.86 17.23 -19.80
N GLN A 301 -12.65 18.16 -18.88
CA GLN A 301 -11.87 19.39 -19.10
C GLN A 301 -10.38 19.16 -19.45
N TYR A 302 -9.84 17.96 -19.21
CA TYR A 302 -8.43 17.63 -19.47
C TYR A 302 -8.23 16.69 -20.65
N ARG A 303 -9.32 16.17 -21.27
CA ARG A 303 -9.23 15.18 -22.35
C ARG A 303 -8.42 15.65 -23.56
N ASP A 304 -8.59 16.93 -23.94
CA ASP A 304 -7.93 17.50 -25.11
C ASP A 304 -6.53 18.04 -24.79
N SER A 305 -6.23 18.35 -23.53
CA SER A 305 -4.96 18.96 -23.12
C SER A 305 -3.91 17.96 -22.64
N LEU A 306 -4.33 16.77 -22.18
CA LEU A 306 -3.46 15.71 -21.71
C LEU A 306 -3.57 14.49 -22.63
N THR A 307 -2.67 14.40 -23.60
CA THR A 307 -2.67 13.35 -24.64
C THR A 307 -1.77 12.17 -24.28
N ASP A 308 -1.98 11.03 -24.94
CA ASP A 308 -1.20 9.79 -24.78
C ASP A 308 0.11 9.85 -25.60
N GLU A 309 0.98 10.79 -25.31
CA GLU A 309 2.24 10.96 -26.05
C GLU A 309 3.20 9.76 -25.93
N GLY A 310 3.00 8.88 -24.94
CA GLY A 310 3.87 7.74 -24.68
C GLY A 310 3.33 6.38 -25.13
N GLY A 311 2.15 6.33 -25.76
CA GLY A 311 1.56 5.10 -26.27
C GLY A 311 0.99 4.12 -25.21
N GLN A 312 1.01 4.50 -23.91
CA GLN A 312 0.34 3.75 -22.85
C GLN A 312 -0.80 4.57 -22.26
N PRO A 313 -2.01 3.99 -22.11
CA PRO A 313 -3.18 4.72 -21.60
C PRO A 313 -3.00 5.39 -20.23
N ILE A 314 -2.11 4.86 -19.40
CA ILE A 314 -1.84 5.41 -18.06
C ILE A 314 -1.10 6.76 -18.12
N HIS A 315 -0.31 7.04 -19.17
CA HIS A 315 0.57 8.21 -19.21
C HIS A 315 -0.18 9.54 -19.04
N LYS A 316 -1.36 9.66 -19.68
CA LYS A 316 -2.23 10.85 -19.51
C LYS A 316 -2.73 11.00 -18.07
N CYS A 317 -3.05 9.88 -17.39
CA CYS A 317 -3.53 9.91 -16.01
C CYS A 317 -2.40 10.30 -15.04
N VAL A 318 -1.19 9.79 -15.26
CA VAL A 318 0.01 10.18 -14.51
C VAL A 318 0.31 11.67 -14.67
N ARG A 319 0.15 12.22 -15.88
CA ARG A 319 0.28 13.68 -16.13
C ARG A 319 -0.79 14.48 -15.38
N TYR A 320 -2.02 13.97 -15.33
CA TYR A 320 -3.11 14.59 -14.56
C TYR A 320 -2.82 14.55 -13.05
N THR A 321 -2.34 13.44 -12.54
CA THR A 321 -1.94 13.31 -11.13
C THR A 321 -0.79 14.25 -10.79
N ASP A 322 0.23 14.38 -11.67
CA ASP A 322 1.32 15.35 -11.50
C ASP A 322 0.81 16.80 -11.44
N LEU A 323 -0.11 17.17 -12.34
CA LEU A 323 -0.78 18.48 -12.32
C LEU A 323 -1.56 18.69 -11.01
N SER A 324 -2.27 17.67 -10.53
CA SER A 324 -3.04 17.73 -9.30
C SER A 324 -2.15 17.91 -8.08
N LEU A 325 -1.01 17.19 -8.02
CA LEU A 325 0.03 17.34 -7.01
C LEU A 325 0.65 18.76 -7.06
N ARG A 326 0.96 19.28 -8.26
CA ARG A 326 1.47 20.64 -8.41
C ARG A 326 0.50 21.64 -7.76
N ARG A 327 -0.80 21.57 -8.08
CA ARG A 327 -1.82 22.47 -7.52
C ARG A 327 -2.00 22.30 -6.00
N PHE A 328 -1.84 21.07 -5.51
CA PHE A 328 -1.80 20.81 -4.07
C PHE A 328 -0.66 21.58 -3.41
N PHE A 329 0.57 21.44 -3.91
CA PHE A 329 1.74 22.12 -3.34
C PHE A 329 1.70 23.65 -3.53
N GLU A 330 1.21 24.16 -4.67
CA GLU A 330 1.01 25.60 -4.90
C GLU A 330 0.06 26.21 -3.87
N ARG A 331 -1.00 25.49 -3.46
CA ARG A 331 -1.92 25.95 -2.42
C ARG A 331 -1.36 25.70 -1.02
N ALA A 332 -0.83 24.53 -0.75
CA ALA A 332 -0.24 24.18 0.53
C ALA A 332 0.87 25.16 0.94
N SER A 333 1.65 25.67 -0.03
CA SER A 333 2.74 26.62 0.24
C SER A 333 2.28 27.94 0.86
N ARG A 334 0.98 28.24 0.83
CA ARG A 334 0.37 29.44 1.44
C ARG A 334 -0.16 29.19 2.84
N GLU A 335 -0.17 27.92 3.28
CA GLU A 335 -0.67 27.51 4.59
C GLU A 335 0.37 27.76 5.69
N PRO A 336 -0.05 28.22 6.89
CA PRO A 336 0.88 28.50 7.99
C PRO A 336 1.71 27.30 8.43
N TRP A 337 1.15 26.10 8.30
CA TRP A 337 1.79 24.84 8.69
C TRP A 337 2.83 24.31 7.68
N TYR A 338 2.81 24.81 6.43
CA TYR A 338 3.59 24.25 5.32
C TYR A 338 5.09 24.14 5.60
N ARG A 339 5.71 25.22 6.09
CA ARG A 339 7.16 25.23 6.37
C ARG A 339 7.55 24.30 7.53
N ASN A 340 6.60 24.00 8.44
CA ASN A 340 6.80 23.11 9.58
C ASN A 340 6.32 21.68 9.26
N THR A 341 6.49 21.19 8.03
CA THR A 341 5.96 19.91 7.58
C THR A 341 7.02 19.10 6.85
N ILE A 342 7.06 17.80 7.15
CA ILE A 342 7.75 16.78 6.36
C ILE A 342 6.73 16.19 5.39
N PHE A 343 7.01 16.29 4.11
CA PHE A 343 6.23 15.64 3.04
C PHE A 343 6.94 14.37 2.61
N VAL A 344 6.19 13.26 2.54
CA VAL A 344 6.63 12.00 1.96
C VAL A 344 5.77 11.73 0.74
N LEU A 345 6.40 11.57 -0.44
CA LEU A 345 5.71 11.10 -1.64
C LEU A 345 6.24 9.72 -1.99
N VAL A 346 5.34 8.78 -2.16
CA VAL A 346 5.68 7.39 -2.47
C VAL A 346 4.59 6.80 -3.37
N ALA A 347 4.98 5.95 -4.33
CA ALA A 347 3.98 5.18 -5.05
C ALA A 347 3.50 4.01 -4.20
N ASP A 348 2.26 3.59 -4.44
CA ASP A 348 1.75 2.33 -3.91
C ASP A 348 2.37 1.11 -4.62
N HIS A 349 2.43 1.12 -5.93
CA HIS A 349 3.09 0.13 -6.79
C HIS A 349 3.38 0.70 -8.17
N THR A 350 4.01 -0.10 -9.04
CA THR A 350 4.15 0.20 -10.47
C THR A 350 2.92 -0.29 -11.25
N ASN A 351 2.80 0.13 -12.50
CA ASN A 351 1.71 -0.28 -13.40
C ASN A 351 2.26 -0.65 -14.79
N GLN A 352 1.72 -0.07 -15.86
CA GLN A 352 2.17 -0.30 -17.23
C GLN A 352 3.61 0.20 -17.42
N THR A 353 4.44 -0.59 -18.10
CA THR A 353 5.84 -0.28 -18.38
C THR A 353 6.14 -0.41 -19.86
N SER A 354 6.99 0.47 -20.38
CA SER A 354 7.41 0.50 -21.78
C SER A 354 8.85 0.06 -21.96
N HIS A 355 9.76 0.48 -21.08
CA HIS A 355 11.19 0.19 -21.18
C HIS A 355 11.55 -1.14 -20.52
N ASP A 356 12.44 -1.90 -21.16
CA ASP A 356 12.75 -3.28 -20.74
C ASP A 356 13.33 -3.39 -19.32
N ILE A 357 14.04 -2.38 -18.84
CA ILE A 357 14.57 -2.35 -17.47
C ILE A 357 13.45 -2.38 -16.42
N TYR A 358 12.30 -1.81 -16.73
CA TYR A 358 11.12 -1.77 -15.86
C TYR A 358 10.19 -2.99 -16.02
N LYS A 359 10.45 -3.86 -17.03
CA LYS A 359 9.73 -5.13 -17.24
C LYS A 359 10.40 -6.33 -16.56
N THR A 360 11.60 -6.13 -16.00
CA THR A 360 12.30 -7.19 -15.25
C THR A 360 11.62 -7.47 -13.91
N ASP A 361 11.92 -8.64 -13.32
CA ASP A 361 11.38 -9.02 -12.00
C ASP A 361 11.66 -7.98 -10.91
N LEU A 362 12.75 -7.23 -11.02
CA LEU A 362 13.07 -6.13 -10.12
C LEU A 362 12.43 -4.81 -10.56
N GLY A 363 12.49 -4.52 -11.86
CA GLY A 363 11.97 -3.27 -12.42
C GLY A 363 10.49 -3.07 -12.19
N LEU A 364 9.71 -4.17 -12.13
CA LEU A 364 8.29 -4.18 -11.81
C LEU A 364 7.96 -3.69 -10.38
N TYR A 365 8.96 -3.51 -9.53
CA TYR A 365 8.79 -2.96 -8.17
C TYR A 365 9.44 -1.58 -8.02
N SER A 366 10.02 -1.02 -9.08
CA SER A 366 10.78 0.23 -9.02
C SER A 366 9.87 1.45 -8.87
N ILE A 367 9.84 2.03 -7.67
CA ILE A 367 9.02 3.20 -7.32
C ILE A 367 9.87 4.32 -6.72
N PRO A 368 9.44 5.60 -6.82
CA PRO A 368 10.07 6.69 -6.07
C PRO A 368 9.70 6.62 -4.59
N ILE A 369 10.66 6.99 -3.74
CA ILE A 369 10.46 7.36 -2.34
C ILE A 369 11.11 8.72 -2.16
N ILE A 370 10.35 9.72 -1.74
CA ILE A 370 10.75 11.13 -1.74
C ILE A 370 10.43 11.72 -0.37
N PHE A 371 11.44 12.30 0.29
CA PHE A 371 11.27 13.08 1.51
C PHE A 371 11.58 14.54 1.19
N PHE A 372 10.63 15.42 1.46
CA PHE A 372 10.73 16.84 1.19
C PHE A 372 10.39 17.67 2.42
N THR A 373 11.24 18.64 2.76
CA THR A 373 10.97 19.63 3.82
C THR A 373 11.09 21.03 3.23
N PRO A 374 10.01 21.84 3.24
CA PRO A 374 10.02 23.18 2.63
C PRO A 374 10.96 24.18 3.29
N ASP A 375 11.39 23.93 4.53
CA ASP A 375 12.35 24.74 5.25
C ASP A 375 13.82 24.42 4.90
N GLY A 376 14.04 23.35 4.12
CA GLY A 376 15.38 22.91 3.68
C GLY A 376 16.25 22.28 4.78
N GLN A 377 15.66 21.90 5.93
CA GLN A 377 16.44 21.25 7.00
C GLN A 377 16.86 19.82 6.66
N LEU A 378 16.09 19.13 5.83
CA LEU A 378 16.50 17.85 5.26
C LEU A 378 17.29 18.09 3.97
N GLU A 379 18.53 17.63 3.94
CA GLU A 379 19.43 17.83 2.79
C GLU A 379 18.85 17.19 1.51
N ALA A 380 18.70 18.01 0.48
CA ALA A 380 18.27 17.55 -0.83
C ALA A 380 19.39 16.78 -1.54
N ARG A 381 19.18 15.49 -1.79
CA ARG A 381 20.11 14.63 -2.52
C ARG A 381 19.45 13.39 -3.09
N THR A 382 20.06 12.81 -4.11
CA THR A 382 19.77 11.44 -4.53
C THR A 382 20.80 10.50 -3.92
N ASP A 383 20.35 9.59 -3.06
CA ASP A 383 21.22 8.51 -2.60
C ASP A 383 21.36 7.45 -3.71
N GLU A 384 22.59 7.27 -4.20
CA GLU A 384 22.90 6.35 -5.29
C GLU A 384 23.37 4.97 -4.82
N VAL A 385 23.45 4.74 -3.52
CA VAL A 385 24.01 3.52 -2.92
C VAL A 385 22.94 2.71 -2.19
N THR A 386 22.18 3.36 -1.33
CA THR A 386 21.18 2.75 -0.46
C THR A 386 20.04 2.11 -1.28
N VAL A 387 19.71 0.86 -0.91
CA VAL A 387 18.49 0.18 -1.36
C VAL A 387 17.37 0.51 -0.38
N ALA A 388 16.33 1.16 -0.86
CA ALA A 388 15.20 1.59 -0.04
C ALA A 388 13.90 0.86 -0.44
N GLN A 389 12.97 0.73 0.49
CA GLN A 389 11.66 0.11 0.28
C GLN A 389 10.57 0.83 1.07
N GLN A 390 9.30 0.53 0.77
CA GLN A 390 8.16 1.18 1.43
C GLN A 390 8.15 0.97 2.94
N THR A 391 8.56 -0.20 3.42
CA THR A 391 8.60 -0.50 4.86
C THR A 391 9.59 0.37 5.64
N ASP A 392 10.54 1.03 4.97
CA ASP A 392 11.53 1.91 5.59
C ASP A 392 10.96 3.29 5.93
N ILE A 393 9.79 3.66 5.36
CA ILE A 393 9.22 5.00 5.51
C ILE A 393 8.85 5.28 6.97
N THR A 394 8.17 4.36 7.63
CA THR A 394 7.79 4.52 9.04
C THR A 394 9.02 4.64 9.96
N PRO A 395 10.03 3.75 9.94
CA PRO A 395 11.27 3.93 10.72
C PRO A 395 11.97 5.26 10.46
N THR A 396 12.11 5.65 9.19
CA THR A 396 12.76 6.90 8.80
C THR A 396 12.02 8.14 9.30
N LEU A 397 10.68 8.14 9.23
CA LEU A 397 9.87 9.23 9.79
C LEU A 397 9.96 9.30 11.31
N LEU A 398 9.95 8.16 12.00
CA LEU A 398 10.10 8.10 13.44
C LEU A 398 11.47 8.65 13.89
N HIS A 399 12.53 8.35 13.15
CA HIS A 399 13.85 8.96 13.36
C HIS A 399 13.78 10.49 13.20
N LEU A 400 13.31 10.99 12.04
CA LEU A 400 13.22 12.43 11.78
C LEU A 400 12.46 13.16 12.87
N LEU A 401 11.40 12.56 13.40
CA LEU A 401 10.56 13.15 14.46
C LEU A 401 11.10 12.95 15.88
N GLY A 402 12.20 12.22 16.06
CA GLY A 402 12.81 11.96 17.37
C GLY A 402 11.93 11.08 18.27
N TYR A 403 11.29 10.05 17.68
CA TYR A 403 10.52 9.05 18.42
C TYR A 403 11.47 8.13 19.21
N ASP A 404 11.34 8.11 20.53
CA ASP A 404 12.29 7.49 21.46
C ASP A 404 11.84 6.17 22.09
N LYS A 405 10.69 5.62 21.62
CA LYS A 405 10.14 4.39 22.17
C LYS A 405 10.42 3.22 21.23
N PRO A 406 10.60 2.01 21.78
CA PRO A 406 10.70 0.80 20.96
C PRO A 406 9.45 0.59 20.10
N TYR A 407 9.63 0.04 18.90
CA TYR A 407 8.56 -0.29 17.97
C TYR A 407 8.91 -1.50 17.11
N LEU A 408 7.91 -1.99 16.36
CA LEU A 408 8.09 -3.07 15.39
C LEU A 408 7.86 -2.55 13.99
N ALA A 409 8.82 -2.79 13.09
CA ALA A 409 8.71 -2.58 11.65
C ALA A 409 9.69 -3.50 10.92
N PHE A 410 9.28 -4.05 9.78
CA PHE A 410 10.16 -4.91 8.96
C PHE A 410 11.13 -4.10 8.07
N GLY A 411 11.00 -2.80 8.02
CA GLY A 411 11.94 -1.93 7.33
C GLY A 411 13.01 -1.35 8.26
N ASP A 412 13.88 -0.58 7.67
CA ASP A 412 15.03 0.04 8.33
C ASP A 412 14.91 1.57 8.31
N ASP A 413 15.57 2.22 9.25
CA ASP A 413 15.76 3.67 9.24
C ASP A 413 16.82 4.05 8.19
N LEU A 414 16.41 4.71 7.13
CA LEU A 414 17.27 5.10 6.00
C LEU A 414 18.26 6.24 6.34
N LEU A 415 18.16 6.84 7.53
CA LEU A 415 18.97 7.94 8.00
C LEU A 415 19.91 7.53 9.15
N ASP A 416 19.94 6.26 9.54
CA ASP A 416 20.85 5.74 10.56
C ASP A 416 22.31 5.87 10.08
N GLU A 417 23.02 6.85 10.64
CA GLU A 417 24.43 7.12 10.32
C GLU A 417 25.38 6.00 10.81
N GLY A 418 24.96 5.20 11.78
CA GLY A 418 25.73 4.06 12.30
C GLY A 418 25.70 2.84 11.38
N ARG A 419 24.81 2.84 10.37
CA ARG A 419 24.62 1.70 9.47
C ARG A 419 25.40 1.88 8.16
N ASP A 420 26.07 0.81 7.73
CA ASP A 420 26.65 0.78 6.38
C ASP A 420 25.55 0.88 5.30
N ARG A 421 25.69 1.83 4.40
CA ARG A 421 24.71 2.07 3.31
C ARG A 421 24.54 0.87 2.38
N GLY A 422 25.56 0.03 2.21
CA GLY A 422 25.45 -1.24 1.49
C GLY A 422 24.71 -2.35 2.25
N GLY A 423 24.44 -2.14 3.52
CA GLY A 423 23.70 -3.06 4.39
C GLY A 423 22.19 -2.98 4.27
N TYR A 424 21.64 -1.91 3.64
CA TYR A 424 20.21 -1.76 3.40
C TYR A 424 19.72 -2.73 2.33
N TRP A 425 18.44 -3.07 2.40
CA TRP A 425 17.84 -4.13 1.58
C TRP A 425 16.39 -3.79 1.22
N ALA A 426 15.87 -4.48 0.21
CA ALA A 426 14.46 -4.46 -0.13
C ALA A 426 13.94 -5.87 -0.37
N PHE A 427 12.68 -6.08 -0.05
CA PHE A 427 11.99 -7.37 -0.18
C PHE A 427 10.73 -7.23 -1.03
N SER A 428 10.49 -8.22 -1.87
CA SER A 428 9.22 -8.39 -2.58
C SER A 428 8.89 -9.87 -2.76
N TYR A 429 7.60 -10.14 -3.02
CA TYR A 429 7.11 -11.49 -3.29
C TYR A 429 6.26 -11.49 -4.55
N ASN A 430 6.48 -12.47 -5.42
CA ASN A 430 5.69 -12.64 -6.63
C ASN A 430 5.54 -14.12 -6.98
N ALA A 431 4.30 -14.60 -7.02
CA ALA A 431 3.93 -15.92 -7.54
C ALA A 431 4.78 -17.10 -7.01
N GLY A 432 5.11 -17.11 -5.72
CA GLY A 432 5.90 -18.17 -5.08
C GLY A 432 7.39 -17.87 -4.97
N ILE A 433 7.85 -16.76 -5.53
CA ILE A 433 9.26 -16.34 -5.47
C ILE A 433 9.41 -15.18 -4.51
N TYR A 434 10.25 -15.35 -3.51
CA TYR A 434 10.72 -14.30 -2.61
C TYR A 434 11.96 -13.64 -3.20
N GLN A 435 11.97 -12.32 -3.26
CA GLN A 435 13.07 -11.56 -3.82
C GLN A 435 13.71 -10.70 -2.73
N LEU A 436 15.03 -10.76 -2.63
CA LEU A 436 15.82 -9.92 -1.73
C LEU A 436 16.83 -9.13 -2.55
N VAL A 437 16.77 -7.82 -2.43
CA VAL A 437 17.77 -6.89 -2.99
C VAL A 437 18.63 -6.38 -1.85
N LYS A 438 19.95 -6.52 -1.93
CA LYS A 438 20.88 -6.03 -0.90
C LYS A 438 22.21 -5.64 -1.53
N GLY A 439 22.68 -4.43 -1.24
CA GLY A 439 23.90 -3.92 -1.86
C GLY A 439 23.78 -3.75 -3.37
N ASP A 440 24.48 -4.57 -4.15
CA ASP A 440 24.41 -4.62 -5.60
C ASP A 440 23.78 -5.93 -6.15
N LEU A 441 23.31 -6.79 -5.25
CA LEU A 441 22.78 -8.10 -5.59
C LEU A 441 21.26 -8.17 -5.40
N MET A 442 20.63 -8.92 -6.30
CA MET A 442 19.26 -9.40 -6.18
C MET A 442 19.27 -10.91 -6.13
N LEU A 443 18.65 -11.49 -5.11
CA LEU A 443 18.49 -12.92 -4.91
C LEU A 443 17.03 -13.32 -5.03
N GLN A 444 16.74 -14.40 -5.76
CA GLN A 444 15.42 -15.03 -5.85
C GLN A 444 15.42 -16.39 -5.14
N PHE A 445 14.43 -16.59 -4.27
CA PHE A 445 14.29 -17.77 -3.41
C PHE A 445 12.87 -18.36 -3.56
N ASP A 446 12.77 -19.67 -3.80
CA ASP A 446 11.48 -20.35 -4.02
C ASP A 446 10.81 -20.88 -2.74
N GLY A 447 11.33 -20.53 -1.58
CA GLY A 447 10.91 -21.06 -0.27
C GLY A 447 11.72 -22.31 0.15
N THR A 448 12.57 -22.85 -0.72
CA THR A 448 13.41 -24.01 -0.45
C THR A 448 14.88 -23.73 -0.73
N LYS A 449 15.17 -23.13 -1.89
CA LYS A 449 16.51 -22.85 -2.39
C LYS A 449 16.57 -21.54 -3.17
N THR A 450 17.75 -20.97 -3.27
CA THR A 450 18.04 -19.87 -4.19
C THR A 450 17.97 -20.35 -5.62
N THR A 451 17.15 -19.71 -6.45
CA THR A 451 16.92 -20.03 -7.87
C THR A 451 17.70 -19.11 -8.80
N ALA A 452 17.96 -17.88 -8.39
CA ALA A 452 18.75 -16.93 -9.16
C ALA A 452 19.45 -15.90 -8.28
N VAL A 453 20.58 -15.38 -8.76
CA VAL A 453 21.31 -14.24 -8.20
C VAL A 453 21.80 -13.35 -9.34
N TYR A 454 21.58 -12.05 -9.25
CA TYR A 454 21.97 -11.07 -10.26
C TYR A 454 22.71 -9.89 -9.65
N ARG A 455 23.70 -9.32 -10.38
CA ARG A 455 24.29 -8.01 -10.07
C ARG A 455 23.47 -6.91 -10.73
N PHE A 456 22.32 -6.56 -10.14
CA PHE A 456 21.31 -5.71 -10.80
C PHE A 456 21.81 -4.30 -11.16
N LYS A 457 22.81 -3.76 -10.46
CA LYS A 457 23.36 -2.42 -10.78
C LYS A 457 24.16 -2.43 -12.09
N THR A 458 24.80 -3.56 -12.43
CA THR A 458 25.62 -3.72 -13.66
C THR A 458 24.94 -4.59 -14.71
N ASP A 459 23.93 -5.36 -14.33
CA ASP A 459 23.07 -6.16 -15.21
C ASP A 459 21.58 -5.82 -14.97
N PRO A 460 21.15 -4.60 -15.36
CA PRO A 460 19.79 -4.14 -15.08
C PRO A 460 18.69 -4.93 -15.80
N LEU A 461 19.04 -5.72 -16.82
CA LEU A 461 18.11 -6.60 -17.52
C LEU A 461 18.06 -8.01 -16.93
N LEU A 462 18.82 -8.29 -15.86
CA LEU A 462 18.86 -9.59 -15.15
C LEU A 462 19.10 -10.80 -16.07
N LYS A 463 20.04 -10.64 -16.99
CA LYS A 463 20.37 -11.68 -18.01
C LYS A 463 21.38 -12.70 -17.53
N ASN A 464 22.25 -12.33 -16.58
CA ASN A 464 23.35 -13.15 -16.15
C ASN A 464 23.10 -13.72 -14.74
N ASN A 465 22.50 -14.91 -14.68
CA ASN A 465 22.26 -15.61 -13.42
C ASN A 465 23.57 -16.16 -12.84
N LEU A 466 23.93 -15.70 -11.65
CA LEU A 466 25.16 -16.03 -10.92
C LEU A 466 24.93 -17.01 -9.76
N VAL A 467 23.81 -17.73 -9.73
CA VAL A 467 23.51 -18.70 -8.68
C VAL A 467 24.64 -19.72 -8.52
N GLY A 468 25.07 -19.96 -7.27
CA GLY A 468 26.18 -20.88 -6.95
C GLY A 468 27.58 -20.33 -7.25
N ARG A 469 27.73 -19.07 -7.69
CA ARG A 469 29.02 -18.49 -8.10
C ARG A 469 29.50 -17.38 -7.19
N LEU A 470 28.66 -16.91 -6.26
CA LEU A 470 28.98 -15.76 -5.40
C LEU A 470 28.99 -16.19 -3.93
N PRO A 471 30.01 -15.81 -3.15
CA PRO A 471 30.07 -16.11 -1.72
C PRO A 471 28.98 -15.39 -0.92
N GLU A 472 28.50 -14.23 -1.40
CA GLU A 472 27.43 -13.45 -0.79
C GLU A 472 26.06 -14.14 -0.84
N GLN A 473 25.87 -15.14 -1.70
CA GLN A 473 24.61 -15.87 -1.84
C GLN A 473 24.17 -16.53 -0.53
N GLN A 474 25.08 -17.21 0.17
CA GLN A 474 24.73 -17.94 1.40
C GLN A 474 24.29 -17.01 2.52
N PRO A 475 24.99 -15.90 2.85
CA PRO A 475 24.49 -14.92 3.81
C PRO A 475 23.13 -14.31 3.43
N MET A 476 22.92 -14.01 2.16
CA MET A 476 21.62 -13.47 1.68
C MET A 476 20.51 -14.50 1.81
N GLU A 477 20.78 -15.77 1.52
CA GLU A 477 19.80 -16.85 1.70
C GLU A 477 19.44 -17.07 3.17
N GLN A 478 20.41 -16.99 4.08
CA GLN A 478 20.13 -17.06 5.51
C GLN A 478 19.26 -15.85 5.96
N PHE A 479 19.58 -14.65 5.48
CA PHE A 479 18.81 -13.45 5.81
C PHE A 479 17.36 -13.55 5.34
N ILE A 480 17.11 -13.94 4.07
CA ILE A 480 15.74 -14.05 3.56
C ILE A 480 14.94 -15.16 4.27
N LYS A 481 15.59 -16.26 4.65
CA LYS A 481 14.98 -17.31 5.47
C LYS A 481 14.56 -16.81 6.85
N ALA A 482 15.43 -16.06 7.53
CA ALA A 482 15.12 -15.44 8.81
C ALA A 482 13.96 -14.45 8.68
N LEU A 483 13.99 -13.58 7.66
CA LEU A 483 12.94 -12.62 7.37
C LEU A 483 11.57 -13.30 7.16
N ILE A 484 11.52 -14.35 6.34
CA ILE A 484 10.29 -15.11 6.07
C ILE A 484 9.77 -15.78 7.35
N GLN A 485 10.64 -16.43 8.11
CA GLN A 485 10.25 -17.13 9.33
C GLN A 485 9.78 -16.15 10.42
N GLN A 486 10.45 -15.00 10.60
CA GLN A 486 10.02 -13.90 11.48
C GLN A 486 8.63 -13.40 11.11
N TYR A 487 8.41 -13.11 9.82
CA TYR A 487 7.13 -12.61 9.35
C TYR A 487 6.00 -13.60 9.60
N MET A 488 6.18 -14.86 9.15
CA MET A 488 5.12 -15.87 9.23
C MET A 488 4.77 -16.25 10.68
N SER A 489 5.77 -16.37 11.56
CA SER A 489 5.52 -16.68 12.98
C SER A 489 4.77 -15.55 13.66
N ARG A 490 5.19 -14.29 13.46
CA ARG A 490 4.54 -13.12 14.07
C ARG A 490 3.12 -12.93 13.57
N MET A 491 2.86 -13.15 12.28
CA MET A 491 1.51 -13.11 11.71
C MET A 491 0.59 -14.17 12.32
N ASN A 492 1.09 -15.39 12.52
CA ASN A 492 0.31 -16.49 13.09
C ASN A 492 0.06 -16.34 14.60
N GLU A 493 0.97 -15.71 15.32
CA GLU A 493 0.97 -15.62 16.78
C GLU A 493 0.46 -14.26 17.28
N ASN A 494 -0.02 -13.39 16.39
CA ASN A 494 -0.45 -12.01 16.72
C ASN A 494 0.64 -11.22 17.47
N ARG A 495 1.90 -11.30 17.01
CA ARG A 495 3.06 -10.62 17.62
C ARG A 495 3.57 -9.49 16.72
N LEU A 496 2.67 -8.56 16.35
CA LEU A 496 2.97 -7.41 15.50
C LEU A 496 3.07 -6.09 16.27
N LEU A 497 2.97 -6.15 17.59
CA LEU A 497 3.27 -5.06 18.51
C LEU A 497 4.62 -5.27 19.16
N PHE A 498 5.26 -4.15 19.59
CA PHE A 498 6.34 -4.26 20.56
C PHE A 498 5.76 -4.76 21.90
N ASN A 499 6.35 -5.77 22.52
CA ASN A 499 5.90 -6.43 23.76
C ASN A 499 4.60 -7.29 23.63
N SER A 500 4.25 -7.75 22.45
CA SER A 500 3.19 -8.77 22.29
C SER A 500 3.75 -10.19 22.32
#